data_8662cd0010e15fb40e96f15f8a8cdd5f
#
_entry.id   8662cd0010e15fb40e96f15f8a8cdd5f
#
_cell.length_a   1.000
_cell.length_b   1.000
_cell.length_c   1.000
_cell.angle_alpha   90.00
_cell.angle_beta   90.00
_cell.angle_gamma   90.00
#
_symmetry.space_group_name_H-M   'P 1'
#
loop_
_entity.id
_entity.type
_entity.pdbx_description
1 polymer ?
#
loop_
_entity_poly.entity_id
_entity_poly.type
_entity_poly.pdbx_seq_one_letter_code
_entity_poly.pdbx_strand_id
1 'polypeptide(L)'
;ISPEPVWAPRYCTMGDIFMKLTDLSRAENIESVCMLYKIYSEVMGEDATETLDQFYGWGEMLLADFDDIDKHLADAKNLFANIHDLQEMTDLSYLTPEQEEALRNFFQHFDLERNSVLQKRFLQLWEHMYELYSRLKQAQEERGCLYEGALFRNVIERIKEDSAREEMLEKLPEHIVFAGFNVLNDVEEQLMLILKKAHRAYFYWDYDIYYTYAESNEAGLFMRHNLSLLGSELPEEFFDNISKIKDITYVSTSFDNAQARYATSWLQGELAPITRNNAIVLCDESQLLPLLHSIPHEGEPGHPKAMNATMGFPLRDTPVYSFVTALVNLQTEGYDTHRKQFRRSVLRTLLKHPYYHMIDADYAVQYTEGNNETLLQYLITLIRQVGKNFSTIESPNLYEQLYIEAIFQTHRMLQQLLQLILRDDIPLKVEQATLRRLLRNLLAGINIPFHGEPAVGIQIMGVLETRCLDFSHMLILNLEEGRLPKNIHESSLIPASLREAFGLTTIRHKIAVYAYYFYRLIQRAKRVDMVYCSGADEKST
;
A
#
# COMPACT_ATOMS: atom_id res chain seq x y z
N ILE A 1 -6.38 -12.32 32.34
CA ILE A 1 -7.85 -12.12 32.26
C ILE A 1 -8.23 -11.52 33.61
N SER A 2 -8.81 -10.31 33.62
CA SER A 2 -9.32 -9.69 34.84
C SER A 2 -10.49 -10.53 35.40
N PRO A 3 -10.52 -10.79 36.70
CA PRO A 3 -11.66 -11.47 37.34
C PRO A 3 -12.94 -10.60 37.37
N GLU A 4 -12.80 -9.30 37.14
CA GLU A 4 -13.91 -8.35 37.08
C GLU A 4 -14.15 -7.89 35.63
N PRO A 5 -15.40 -7.59 35.27
CA PRO A 5 -15.69 -6.99 33.97
C PRO A 5 -14.96 -5.65 33.81
N VAL A 6 -14.17 -5.53 32.74
CA VAL A 6 -13.50 -4.27 32.39
C VAL A 6 -13.97 -3.87 30.98
N TRP A 7 -14.05 -2.56 30.75
CA TRP A 7 -14.34 -2.05 29.43
C TRP A 7 -13.19 -2.39 28.48
N ALA A 8 -13.53 -2.86 27.27
CA ALA A 8 -12.55 -3.08 26.22
C ALA A 8 -11.85 -1.74 25.86
N PRO A 9 -10.54 -1.75 25.60
CA PRO A 9 -9.85 -0.54 25.15
C PRO A 9 -10.40 -0.13 23.77
N ARG A 10 -10.37 1.16 23.50
CA ARG A 10 -10.68 1.67 22.17
C ARG A 10 -9.43 1.53 21.29
N TYR A 11 -9.55 0.81 20.20
CA TYR A 11 -8.48 0.68 19.21
C TYR A 11 -8.56 1.83 18.20
N CYS A 12 -7.40 2.34 17.80
CA CYS A 12 -7.28 3.37 16.76
C CYS A 12 -5.93 3.22 16.05
N THR A 13 -5.85 3.69 14.83
CA THR A 13 -4.61 3.80 14.07
C THR A 13 -3.85 5.09 14.42
N MET A 14 -2.58 5.20 14.00
CA MET A 14 -1.84 6.47 14.11
C MET A 14 -2.56 7.58 13.34
N GLY A 15 -3.04 7.28 12.13
CA GLY A 15 -3.82 8.23 11.34
C GLY A 15 -5.05 8.76 12.08
N ASP A 16 -5.78 7.91 12.83
CA ASP A 16 -6.92 8.36 13.64
C ASP A 16 -6.51 9.34 14.76
N ILE A 17 -5.31 9.17 15.32
CA ILE A 17 -4.79 10.09 16.34
C ILE A 17 -4.49 11.46 15.69
N PHE A 18 -3.78 11.47 14.56
CA PHE A 18 -3.49 12.70 13.82
C PHE A 18 -4.78 13.41 13.39
N MET A 19 -5.76 12.66 12.87
CA MET A 19 -7.06 13.24 12.45
C MET A 19 -7.87 13.88 13.60
N LYS A 20 -7.67 13.45 14.84
CA LYS A 20 -8.29 14.12 16.01
C LYS A 20 -7.61 15.42 16.38
N LEU A 21 -6.37 15.61 15.97
CA LEU A 21 -5.55 16.78 16.30
C LEU A 21 -5.66 17.91 15.27
N THR A 22 -6.36 17.68 14.16
CA THR A 22 -6.55 18.65 13.09
C THR A 22 -8.02 18.83 12.72
N ASP A 23 -8.35 19.99 12.17
CA ASP A 23 -9.66 20.27 11.59
C ASP A 23 -9.65 20.11 10.05
N LEU A 24 -8.46 19.81 9.47
CA LEU A 24 -8.30 19.53 8.04
C LEU A 24 -8.73 18.11 7.71
N SER A 25 -9.25 17.90 6.51
CA SER A 25 -9.56 16.57 5.99
C SER A 25 -8.37 15.98 5.24
N ARG A 26 -8.31 14.64 5.16
CA ARG A 26 -7.32 13.96 4.31
C ARG A 26 -7.78 13.99 2.86
N ALA A 27 -6.90 14.48 1.97
CA ALA A 27 -7.14 14.47 0.54
C ALA A 27 -7.04 13.05 -0.03
N GLU A 28 -7.91 12.72 -0.98
CA GLU A 28 -7.84 11.45 -1.72
C GLU A 28 -6.67 11.47 -2.71
N ASN A 29 -5.97 10.34 -2.86
CA ASN A 29 -4.78 10.26 -3.72
C ASN A 29 -5.07 10.64 -5.17
N ILE A 30 -6.18 10.14 -5.73
CA ILE A 30 -6.55 10.45 -7.11
C ILE A 30 -6.82 11.96 -7.31
N GLU A 31 -7.48 12.61 -6.35
CA GLU A 31 -7.71 14.04 -6.37
C GLU A 31 -6.40 14.82 -6.29
N SER A 32 -5.49 14.39 -5.40
CA SER A 32 -4.17 14.99 -5.23
C SER A 32 -3.34 14.89 -6.52
N VAL A 33 -3.34 13.74 -7.19
CA VAL A 33 -2.62 13.55 -8.46
C VAL A 33 -3.23 14.39 -9.59
N CYS A 34 -4.57 14.48 -9.67
CA CYS A 34 -5.23 15.34 -10.66
C CYS A 34 -4.93 16.82 -10.43
N MET A 35 -4.90 17.26 -9.16
CA MET A 35 -4.52 18.62 -8.79
C MET A 35 -3.05 18.88 -9.12
N LEU A 36 -2.17 17.94 -8.80
CA LEU A 36 -0.75 18.02 -9.13
C LEU A 36 -0.52 18.11 -10.65
N TYR A 37 -1.28 17.35 -11.45
CA TYR A 37 -1.24 17.44 -12.91
C TYR A 37 -1.62 18.83 -13.42
N LYS A 38 -2.67 19.44 -12.85
CA LYS A 38 -3.06 20.81 -13.22
C LYS A 38 -1.93 21.80 -12.90
N ILE A 39 -1.36 21.73 -11.69
CA ILE A 39 -0.25 22.59 -11.28
C ILE A 39 0.97 22.36 -12.17
N TYR A 40 1.31 21.09 -12.46
CA TYR A 40 2.38 20.72 -13.38
C TYR A 40 2.19 21.35 -14.76
N SER A 41 0.98 21.26 -15.32
CA SER A 41 0.67 21.84 -16.64
C SER A 41 0.78 23.37 -16.64
N GLU A 42 0.44 24.03 -15.53
CA GLU A 42 0.58 25.48 -15.38
C GLU A 42 2.06 25.91 -15.23
N VAL A 43 2.85 25.16 -14.46
CA VAL A 43 4.26 25.45 -14.18
C VAL A 43 5.15 25.19 -15.39
N MET A 44 4.94 24.06 -16.07
CA MET A 44 5.73 23.66 -17.24
C MET A 44 5.26 24.32 -18.54
N GLY A 45 4.03 24.84 -18.60
CA GLY A 45 3.48 25.52 -19.77
C GLY A 45 3.55 24.68 -21.04
N GLU A 46 4.24 25.14 -22.08
CA GLU A 46 4.38 24.45 -23.39
C GLU A 46 5.20 23.16 -23.29
N ASP A 47 6.04 22.99 -22.26
CA ASP A 47 6.82 21.78 -22.02
C ASP A 47 6.01 20.65 -21.40
N ALA A 48 4.80 20.92 -20.89
CA ALA A 48 3.85 19.91 -20.40
C ALA A 48 3.15 19.21 -21.56
N THR A 49 3.81 18.21 -22.15
CA THR A 49 3.27 17.48 -23.32
C THR A 49 2.51 16.22 -22.96
N GLU A 50 2.60 15.77 -21.72
CA GLU A 50 2.00 14.54 -21.22
C GLU A 50 0.49 14.69 -21.01
N THR A 51 -0.25 13.67 -21.40
CA THR A 51 -1.66 13.52 -20.99
C THR A 51 -1.77 13.02 -19.56
N LEU A 52 -2.92 13.23 -18.90
CA LEU A 52 -3.11 12.83 -17.51
C LEU A 52 -2.79 11.34 -17.26
N ASP A 53 -3.11 10.45 -18.18
CA ASP A 53 -2.82 9.02 -18.03
C ASP A 53 -1.32 8.69 -18.13
N GLN A 54 -0.57 9.46 -18.89
CA GLN A 54 0.90 9.37 -18.94
C GLN A 54 1.52 9.97 -17.69
N PHE A 55 0.98 11.08 -17.22
CA PHE A 55 1.41 11.74 -15.98
C PHE A 55 1.07 10.89 -14.75
N TYR A 56 -0.07 10.20 -14.73
CA TYR A 56 -0.63 9.62 -13.51
C TYR A 56 0.36 8.73 -12.75
N GLY A 57 1.04 7.82 -13.44
CA GLY A 57 1.97 6.87 -12.80
C GLY A 57 3.17 7.55 -12.12
N TRP A 58 3.78 8.53 -12.76
CA TRP A 58 4.88 9.26 -12.14
C TRP A 58 4.38 10.42 -11.24
N GLY A 59 3.18 10.90 -11.45
CA GLY A 59 2.49 11.82 -10.53
C GLY A 59 2.19 11.16 -9.18
N GLU A 60 1.78 9.88 -9.15
CA GLU A 60 1.67 9.10 -7.92
C GLU A 60 3.04 8.94 -7.22
N MET A 61 4.09 8.69 -8.00
CA MET A 61 5.45 8.60 -7.48
C MET A 61 5.91 9.92 -6.86
N LEU A 62 5.64 11.04 -7.54
CA LEU A 62 5.97 12.38 -7.05
C LEU A 62 5.19 12.72 -5.76
N LEU A 63 3.89 12.39 -5.73
CA LEU A 63 3.08 12.57 -4.53
C LEU A 63 3.60 11.72 -3.36
N ALA A 64 4.06 10.50 -3.64
CA ALA A 64 4.67 9.63 -2.62
C ALA A 64 6.01 10.18 -2.11
N ASP A 65 6.82 10.81 -2.98
CA ASP A 65 8.05 11.50 -2.57
C ASP A 65 7.73 12.72 -1.69
N PHE A 66 6.72 13.50 -2.03
CA PHE A 66 6.28 14.62 -1.19
C PHE A 66 5.74 14.17 0.17
N ASP A 67 4.99 13.07 0.18
CA ASP A 67 4.47 12.44 1.41
C ASP A 67 5.62 11.96 2.31
N ASP A 68 6.65 11.35 1.72
CA ASP A 68 7.83 10.87 2.45
C ASP A 68 8.66 12.03 3.03
N ILE A 69 8.84 13.12 2.27
CA ILE A 69 9.50 14.36 2.73
C ILE A 69 8.78 14.92 3.96
N ASP A 70 7.45 15.00 3.92
CA ASP A 70 6.68 15.57 5.03
C ASP A 70 6.66 14.62 6.23
N LYS A 71 6.54 13.32 6.03
CA LYS A 71 6.58 12.31 7.11
C LYS A 71 7.93 12.25 7.83
N HIS A 72 9.02 12.55 7.10
CA HIS A 72 10.37 12.63 7.67
C HIS A 72 10.78 14.05 8.08
N LEU A 73 9.86 15.01 8.07
CA LEU A 73 10.11 16.41 8.41
C LEU A 73 11.30 17.02 7.67
N ALA A 74 11.66 16.47 6.51
CA ALA A 74 12.79 16.92 5.72
C ALA A 74 12.56 18.34 5.16
N ASP A 75 13.64 19.08 4.96
CA ASP A 75 13.60 20.41 4.35
C ASP A 75 13.51 20.29 2.82
N ALA A 76 12.27 20.39 2.31
CA ALA A 76 12.00 20.29 0.87
C ALA A 76 12.71 21.36 0.06
N LYS A 77 12.89 22.56 0.60
CA LYS A 77 13.57 23.66 -0.11
C LYS A 77 15.04 23.33 -0.31
N ASN A 78 15.70 22.82 0.70
CA ASN A 78 17.11 22.43 0.63
C ASN A 78 17.30 21.17 -0.23
N LEU A 79 16.38 20.19 -0.12
CA LEU A 79 16.41 18.97 -0.91
C LEU A 79 16.29 19.24 -2.42
N PHE A 80 15.37 20.14 -2.81
CA PHE A 80 15.12 20.51 -4.21
C PHE A 80 15.93 21.74 -4.67
N ALA A 81 16.99 22.09 -3.95
CA ALA A 81 17.91 23.13 -4.43
C ALA A 81 18.42 22.79 -5.83
N ASN A 82 18.44 23.77 -6.73
CA ASN A 82 18.87 23.54 -8.10
C ASN A 82 20.38 23.83 -8.29
N ILE A 83 20.94 23.42 -9.43
CA ILE A 83 22.36 23.63 -9.75
C ILE A 83 22.75 25.12 -9.72
N HIS A 84 21.87 26.00 -10.21
CA HIS A 84 22.12 27.43 -10.22
C HIS A 84 22.23 27.99 -8.80
N ASP A 85 21.27 27.60 -7.92
CA ASP A 85 21.29 28.00 -6.52
C ASP A 85 22.61 27.55 -5.85
N LEU A 86 23.04 26.30 -6.09
CA LEU A 86 24.28 25.78 -5.52
C LEU A 86 25.56 26.43 -6.07
N GLN A 87 25.56 26.92 -7.33
CA GLN A 87 26.69 27.61 -7.92
C GLN A 87 26.74 29.09 -7.53
N GLU A 88 25.60 29.74 -7.33
CA GLU A 88 25.50 31.14 -6.94
C GLU A 88 25.56 31.34 -5.42
N MET A 89 25.23 30.31 -4.60
CA MET A 89 25.31 30.38 -3.15
C MET A 89 26.75 30.34 -2.65
N THR A 90 27.22 31.47 -2.17
CA THR A 90 28.49 31.59 -1.45
C THR A 90 28.42 31.04 -0.01
N ASP A 91 27.25 30.82 0.52
CA ASP A 91 27.02 30.34 1.89
C ASP A 91 26.06 29.12 1.87
N LEU A 92 26.62 27.93 2.07
CA LEU A 92 25.92 26.65 2.20
C LEU A 92 25.82 26.19 3.66
N SER A 93 26.02 27.10 4.61
CA SER A 93 26.05 26.79 6.07
C SER A 93 24.73 26.22 6.62
N TYR A 94 23.64 26.30 5.87
CA TYR A 94 22.33 25.73 6.24
C TYR A 94 22.20 24.25 5.88
N LEU A 95 23.12 23.68 5.07
CA LEU A 95 23.16 22.25 4.76
C LEU A 95 24.13 21.53 5.72
N THR A 96 23.83 20.27 6.05
CA THR A 96 24.85 19.44 6.69
C THR A 96 25.94 19.07 5.67
N PRO A 97 27.17 18.73 6.12
CA PRO A 97 28.23 18.30 5.20
C PRO A 97 27.80 17.13 4.30
N GLU A 98 27.03 16.18 4.83
CA GLU A 98 26.50 15.01 4.12
C GLU A 98 25.49 15.42 3.04
N GLN A 99 24.62 16.38 3.35
CA GLN A 99 23.63 16.93 2.39
C GLN A 99 24.32 17.69 1.26
N GLU A 100 25.30 18.51 1.59
CA GLU A 100 26.10 19.26 0.59
C GLU A 100 26.84 18.29 -0.34
N GLU A 101 27.51 17.28 0.22
CA GLU A 101 28.23 16.27 -0.57
C GLU A 101 27.26 15.48 -1.48
N ALA A 102 26.11 15.06 -0.98
CA ALA A 102 25.11 14.32 -1.76
C ALA A 102 24.57 15.15 -2.93
N LEU A 103 24.25 16.43 -2.71
CA LEU A 103 23.81 17.35 -3.76
C LEU A 103 24.89 17.59 -4.80
N ARG A 104 26.14 17.85 -4.38
CA ARG A 104 27.28 18.04 -5.30
C ARG A 104 27.52 16.78 -6.14
N ASN A 105 27.52 15.59 -5.53
CA ASN A 105 27.69 14.33 -6.23
C ASN A 105 26.56 14.06 -7.22
N PHE A 106 25.32 14.36 -6.86
CA PHE A 106 24.18 14.24 -7.77
C PHE A 106 24.37 15.08 -9.02
N PHE A 107 24.68 16.37 -8.85
CA PHE A 107 24.81 17.28 -9.99
C PHE A 107 26.13 17.11 -10.79
N GLN A 108 27.20 16.55 -10.23
CA GLN A 108 28.42 16.23 -10.97
C GLN A 108 28.20 15.23 -12.13
N HIS A 109 27.16 14.41 -12.07
CA HIS A 109 26.81 13.44 -13.11
C HIS A 109 26.04 14.07 -14.29
N PHE A 110 25.65 15.34 -14.19
CA PHE A 110 24.92 16.06 -15.24
C PHE A 110 25.85 17.07 -15.95
N ASP A 111 26.26 16.71 -17.15
CA ASP A 111 27.00 17.62 -18.04
C ASP A 111 25.99 18.29 -18.98
N LEU A 112 25.76 19.60 -18.79
CA LEU A 112 24.79 20.40 -19.55
C LEU A 112 24.99 20.35 -21.07
N GLU A 113 26.20 20.10 -21.54
CA GLU A 113 26.50 20.03 -22.97
C GLU A 113 26.31 18.61 -23.58
N ARG A 114 26.36 17.56 -22.77
CA ARG A 114 26.30 16.15 -23.21
C ARG A 114 25.09 15.37 -22.76
N ASN A 115 24.16 15.97 -22.02
CA ASN A 115 23.00 15.30 -21.48
C ASN A 115 22.06 14.80 -22.59
N SER A 116 21.54 13.58 -22.40
CA SER A 116 20.46 13.04 -23.22
C SER A 116 19.17 13.88 -23.08
N VAL A 117 18.26 13.76 -24.04
CA VAL A 117 16.93 14.44 -23.98
C VAL A 117 16.20 14.13 -22.67
N LEU A 118 16.30 12.89 -22.18
CA LEU A 118 15.67 12.47 -20.92
C LEU A 118 16.30 13.16 -19.71
N GLN A 119 17.63 13.28 -19.67
CA GLN A 119 18.33 13.99 -18.59
C GLN A 119 17.98 15.47 -18.55
N LYS A 120 17.87 16.12 -19.70
CA LYS A 120 17.46 17.54 -19.78
C LYS A 120 16.03 17.73 -19.26
N ARG A 121 15.09 16.86 -19.64
CA ARG A 121 13.72 16.89 -19.12
C ARG A 121 13.66 16.65 -17.62
N PHE A 122 14.47 15.72 -17.12
CA PHE A 122 14.55 15.46 -15.68
C PHE A 122 15.07 16.69 -14.91
N LEU A 123 16.13 17.36 -15.40
CA LEU A 123 16.64 18.58 -14.78
C LEU A 123 15.61 19.72 -14.81
N GLN A 124 14.91 19.91 -15.93
CA GLN A 124 13.82 20.89 -16.02
C GLN A 124 12.73 20.63 -15.00
N LEU A 125 12.31 19.35 -14.84
CA LEU A 125 11.36 18.98 -13.80
C LEU A 125 11.91 19.25 -12.40
N TRP A 126 13.19 18.89 -12.15
CA TRP A 126 13.84 19.08 -10.86
C TRP A 126 13.87 20.54 -10.42
N GLU A 127 14.13 21.46 -11.33
CA GLU A 127 14.13 22.92 -11.07
C GLU A 127 12.77 23.42 -10.55
N HIS A 128 11.68 22.74 -10.94
CA HIS A 128 10.31 23.10 -10.52
C HIS A 128 9.77 22.26 -9.35
N MET A 129 10.52 21.28 -8.84
CA MET A 129 10.02 20.34 -7.81
C MET A 129 9.52 21.04 -6.55
N TYR A 130 10.29 22.01 -6.04
CA TYR A 130 9.88 22.77 -4.85
C TYR A 130 8.63 23.62 -5.12
N GLU A 131 8.49 24.20 -6.30
CA GLU A 131 7.31 24.95 -6.68
C GLU A 131 6.08 24.04 -6.76
N LEU A 132 6.20 22.87 -7.39
CA LEU A 132 5.12 21.87 -7.46
C LEU A 132 4.68 21.43 -6.06
N TYR A 133 5.64 21.10 -5.19
CA TYR A 133 5.39 20.72 -3.79
C TYR A 133 4.64 21.83 -3.04
N SER A 134 5.15 23.06 -3.10
CA SER A 134 4.59 24.20 -2.36
C SER A 134 3.20 24.58 -2.84
N ARG A 135 3.01 24.64 -4.19
CA ARG A 135 1.71 24.98 -4.77
C ARG A 135 0.65 23.90 -4.53
N LEU A 136 1.04 22.61 -4.51
CA LEU A 136 0.11 21.53 -4.17
C LEU A 136 -0.39 21.68 -2.73
N LYS A 137 0.50 21.90 -1.77
CA LYS A 137 0.13 22.10 -0.36
C LYS A 137 -0.79 23.30 -0.20
N GLN A 138 -0.42 24.44 -0.78
CA GLN A 138 -1.24 25.64 -0.73
C GLN A 138 -2.64 25.42 -1.31
N ALA A 139 -2.73 24.83 -2.51
CA ALA A 139 -4.01 24.56 -3.17
C ALA A 139 -4.90 23.58 -2.39
N GLN A 140 -4.31 22.66 -1.65
CA GLN A 140 -5.04 21.75 -0.78
C GLN A 140 -5.47 22.44 0.53
N GLU A 141 -4.61 23.23 1.15
CA GLU A 141 -4.94 24.01 2.36
C GLU A 141 -6.11 24.97 2.13
N GLU A 142 -6.12 25.67 0.99
CA GLU A 142 -7.24 26.55 0.59
C GLU A 142 -8.58 25.81 0.51
N ARG A 143 -8.55 24.47 0.33
CA ARG A 143 -9.74 23.59 0.31
C ARG A 143 -10.03 22.93 1.66
N GLY A 144 -9.24 23.21 2.68
CA GLY A 144 -9.38 22.56 3.98
C GLY A 144 -8.98 21.08 3.99
N CYS A 145 -8.11 20.64 3.08
CA CYS A 145 -7.59 19.28 3.03
C CYS A 145 -6.09 19.26 2.76
N LEU A 146 -5.44 18.14 3.09
CA LEU A 146 -4.02 17.88 2.78
C LEU A 146 -3.82 16.38 2.50
N TYR A 147 -2.80 16.03 1.70
CA TYR A 147 -2.34 14.64 1.65
C TYR A 147 -1.72 14.23 3.00
N GLU A 148 -1.63 12.94 3.26
CA GLU A 148 -1.37 12.40 4.60
C GLU A 148 -0.12 12.95 5.28
N GLY A 149 1.03 12.93 4.60
CA GLY A 149 2.30 13.43 5.16
C GLY A 149 2.25 14.92 5.49
N ALA A 150 1.70 15.75 4.59
CA ALA A 150 1.53 17.18 4.83
C ALA A 150 0.59 17.46 6.01
N LEU A 151 -0.48 16.68 6.15
CA LEU A 151 -1.41 16.80 7.26
C LEU A 151 -0.71 16.44 8.58
N PHE A 152 0.05 15.36 8.63
CA PHE A 152 0.78 14.93 9.82
C PHE A 152 1.87 15.94 10.21
N ARG A 153 2.61 16.44 9.23
CA ARG A 153 3.59 17.50 9.45
C ARG A 153 2.94 18.77 10.02
N ASN A 154 1.82 19.21 9.46
CA ASN A 154 1.08 20.37 9.94
C ASN A 154 0.67 20.20 11.42
N VAL A 155 0.19 19.01 11.80
CA VAL A 155 -0.15 18.69 13.20
C VAL A 155 1.09 18.79 14.10
N ILE A 156 2.24 18.25 13.67
CA ILE A 156 3.48 18.28 14.47
C ILE A 156 4.02 19.70 14.59
N GLU A 157 3.96 20.52 13.55
CA GLU A 157 4.38 21.91 13.58
C GLU A 157 3.51 22.72 14.56
N ARG A 158 2.19 22.55 14.51
CA ARG A 158 1.24 23.22 15.42
C ARG A 158 1.38 22.77 16.88
N ILE A 159 1.53 21.46 17.14
CA ILE A 159 1.62 20.96 18.53
C ILE A 159 2.95 21.33 19.19
N LYS A 160 3.98 21.72 18.42
CA LYS A 160 5.23 22.27 18.95
C LYS A 160 5.06 23.70 19.47
N GLU A 161 4.04 24.42 19.03
CA GLU A 161 3.71 25.74 19.55
C GLU A 161 3.07 25.61 20.92
N ASP A 162 3.66 26.25 21.95
CA ASP A 162 3.18 26.13 23.33
C ASP A 162 1.72 26.57 23.49
N SER A 163 1.27 27.56 22.70
CA SER A 163 -0.09 28.07 22.71
C SER A 163 -1.16 27.10 22.26
N ALA A 164 -0.82 26.16 21.32
CA ALA A 164 -1.76 25.20 20.76
C ALA A 164 -1.66 23.82 21.44
N ARG A 165 -0.53 23.53 22.07
CA ARG A 165 -0.21 22.20 22.62
C ARG A 165 -1.23 21.69 23.62
N GLU A 166 -1.60 22.51 24.62
CA GLU A 166 -2.51 22.08 25.69
C GLU A 166 -3.89 21.77 25.12
N GLU A 167 -4.44 22.65 24.29
CA GLU A 167 -5.73 22.44 23.63
C GLU A 167 -5.74 21.17 22.76
N MET A 168 -4.66 20.95 21.98
CA MET A 168 -4.54 19.76 21.13
C MET A 168 -4.44 18.48 21.97
N LEU A 169 -3.69 18.48 23.06
CA LEU A 169 -3.58 17.33 23.95
C LEU A 169 -4.89 17.01 24.67
N GLU A 170 -5.74 17.99 24.96
CA GLU A 170 -7.07 17.77 25.55
C GLU A 170 -8.01 16.99 24.64
N LYS A 171 -7.82 17.05 23.30
CA LYS A 171 -8.58 16.25 22.33
C LYS A 171 -8.24 14.74 22.39
N LEU A 172 -7.15 14.36 23.04
CA LEU A 172 -6.68 12.99 23.16
C LEU A 172 -7.01 12.36 24.53
N PRO A 173 -7.13 11.02 24.60
CA PRO A 173 -7.24 10.31 25.87
C PRO A 173 -6.08 10.60 26.81
N GLU A 174 -6.34 10.54 28.13
CA GLU A 174 -5.31 10.71 29.15
C GLU A 174 -4.22 9.65 29.08
N HIS A 175 -4.57 8.41 28.69
CA HIS A 175 -3.65 7.29 28.53
C HIS A 175 -3.77 6.68 27.15
N ILE A 176 -2.65 6.59 26.45
CA ILE A 176 -2.53 5.98 25.12
C ILE A 176 -1.46 4.88 25.18
N VAL A 177 -1.84 3.69 24.72
CA VAL A 177 -0.94 2.55 24.61
C VAL A 177 -0.56 2.36 23.15
N PHE A 178 0.73 2.43 22.86
CA PHE A 178 1.31 2.10 21.57
C PHE A 178 1.82 0.67 21.60
N ALA A 179 1.26 -0.20 20.74
CA ALA A 179 1.58 -1.61 20.75
C ALA A 179 1.87 -2.15 19.35
N GLY A 180 2.93 -2.96 19.21
CA GLY A 180 3.25 -3.71 17.99
C GLY A 180 3.80 -2.88 16.83
N PHE A 181 4.28 -1.66 17.07
CA PHE A 181 4.99 -0.86 16.08
C PHE A 181 6.42 -1.37 15.86
N ASN A 182 6.96 -1.14 14.68
CA ASN A 182 8.37 -1.38 14.36
C ASN A 182 8.99 -0.14 13.71
N VAL A 183 8.53 0.21 12.50
CA VAL A 183 8.98 1.42 11.80
C VAL A 183 8.14 2.59 12.26
N LEU A 184 8.80 3.67 12.64
CA LEU A 184 8.20 4.97 12.88
C LEU A 184 8.83 5.96 11.90
N ASN A 185 8.02 6.84 11.34
CA ASN A 185 8.52 8.02 10.65
C ASN A 185 8.69 9.17 11.66
N ASP A 186 9.36 10.24 11.25
CA ASP A 186 9.73 11.30 12.18
C ASP A 186 8.52 12.03 12.77
N VAL A 187 7.42 12.18 12.03
CA VAL A 187 6.20 12.80 12.57
C VAL A 187 5.54 11.91 13.64
N GLU A 188 5.52 10.59 13.46
CA GLU A 188 5.01 9.65 14.44
C GLU A 188 5.89 9.61 15.69
N GLU A 189 7.21 9.57 15.50
CA GLU A 189 8.19 9.61 16.58
C GLU A 189 8.06 10.88 17.42
N GLN A 190 7.97 12.04 16.77
CA GLN A 190 7.79 13.32 17.46
C GLN A 190 6.48 13.37 18.27
N LEU A 191 5.38 12.85 17.71
CA LEU A 191 4.11 12.77 18.44
C LEU A 191 4.24 11.87 19.68
N MET A 192 4.84 10.69 19.53
CA MET A 192 5.06 9.74 20.64
C MET A 192 5.96 10.35 21.72
N LEU A 193 6.99 11.10 21.35
CA LEU A 193 7.86 11.82 22.28
C LEU A 193 7.12 12.92 23.05
N ILE A 194 6.26 13.69 22.39
CA ILE A 194 5.45 14.73 23.02
C ILE A 194 4.50 14.08 24.04
N LEU A 195 3.83 12.99 23.66
CA LEU A 195 2.92 12.25 24.55
C LEU A 195 3.66 11.58 25.71
N LYS A 196 4.87 11.07 25.49
CA LYS A 196 5.74 10.52 26.55
C LYS A 196 6.11 11.60 27.57
N LYS A 197 6.55 12.78 27.11
CA LYS A 197 6.87 13.92 27.97
C LYS A 197 5.67 14.40 28.77
N ALA A 198 4.47 14.29 28.23
CA ALA A 198 3.20 14.61 28.89
C ALA A 198 2.72 13.47 29.84
N HIS A 199 3.46 12.38 30.00
CA HIS A 199 3.09 11.19 30.77
C HIS A 199 1.77 10.53 30.34
N ARG A 200 1.45 10.60 29.05
CA ARG A 200 0.22 10.03 28.47
C ARG A 200 0.47 8.79 27.60
N ALA A 201 1.72 8.41 27.31
CA ALA A 201 2.09 7.32 26.41
C ALA A 201 2.77 6.16 27.13
N TYR A 202 2.36 4.93 26.75
CA TYR A 202 2.92 3.65 27.20
C TYR A 202 3.29 2.82 25.98
N PHE A 203 4.48 2.14 26.01
CA PHE A 203 5.05 1.50 24.84
C PHE A 203 5.22 0.01 25.03
N TYR A 204 4.60 -0.80 24.17
CA TYR A 204 4.66 -2.24 24.15
C TYR A 204 5.15 -2.71 22.79
N TRP A 205 6.44 -3.09 22.74
CA TRP A 205 7.10 -3.52 21.53
C TRP A 205 7.04 -5.04 21.38
N ASP A 206 7.09 -5.52 20.12
CA ASP A 206 7.20 -6.95 19.80
C ASP A 206 8.51 -7.22 19.09
N TYR A 207 9.51 -7.69 19.82
CA TYR A 207 10.86 -7.92 19.32
C TYR A 207 11.50 -9.16 19.97
N ASP A 208 12.74 -9.46 19.57
CA ASP A 208 13.56 -10.49 20.20
C ASP A 208 15.00 -9.98 20.36
N ILE A 209 15.63 -10.35 21.48
CA ILE A 209 17.01 -9.94 21.81
C ILE A 209 18.03 -10.46 20.80
N TYR A 210 17.72 -11.57 20.12
CA TYR A 210 18.57 -12.16 19.09
C TYR A 210 18.96 -11.16 18.01
N TYR A 211 18.02 -10.38 17.50
CA TYR A 211 18.30 -9.42 16.43
C TYR A 211 18.44 -7.97 16.93
N THR A 212 18.09 -7.68 18.18
CA THR A 212 18.31 -6.34 18.73
C THR A 212 19.69 -6.15 19.35
N TYR A 213 20.32 -7.20 19.90
CA TYR A 213 21.68 -7.09 20.43
C TYR A 213 22.77 -7.11 19.34
N ALA A 214 22.53 -7.76 18.22
CA ALA A 214 23.48 -7.78 17.11
C ALA A 214 23.31 -6.52 16.24
N GLU A 215 24.22 -5.55 16.32
CA GLU A 215 24.18 -4.32 15.52
C GLU A 215 24.17 -4.59 14.02
N SER A 216 24.83 -5.66 13.58
CA SER A 216 24.86 -6.09 12.18
C SER A 216 23.57 -6.72 11.70
N ASN A 217 22.62 -7.06 12.58
CA ASN A 217 21.35 -7.65 12.18
C ASN A 217 20.35 -6.56 11.80
N GLU A 218 19.98 -6.52 10.52
CA GLU A 218 19.09 -5.50 9.95
C GLU A 218 17.68 -5.53 10.56
N ALA A 219 17.19 -6.71 10.98
CA ALA A 219 15.87 -6.83 11.60
C ALA A 219 15.71 -5.99 12.88
N GLY A 220 16.82 -5.73 13.58
CA GLY A 220 16.84 -4.91 14.80
C GLY A 220 16.97 -3.40 14.54
N LEU A 221 17.15 -2.94 13.31
CA LEU A 221 17.48 -1.56 12.99
C LEU A 221 16.55 -0.54 13.67
N PHE A 222 15.28 -0.63 13.39
CA PHE A 222 14.26 0.31 13.93
C PHE A 222 14.00 0.05 15.41
N MET A 223 13.98 -1.21 15.82
CA MET A 223 13.67 -1.56 17.19
C MET A 223 14.76 -1.08 18.18
N ARG A 224 16.03 -1.15 17.82
CA ARG A 224 17.13 -0.57 18.63
C ARG A 224 16.93 0.93 18.84
N HIS A 225 16.57 1.65 17.78
CA HIS A 225 16.26 3.07 17.86
C HIS A 225 15.06 3.36 18.77
N ASN A 226 13.94 2.69 18.54
CA ASN A 226 12.72 2.85 19.32
C ASN A 226 12.92 2.56 20.81
N LEU A 227 13.62 1.47 21.15
CA LEU A 227 13.91 1.10 22.53
C LEU A 227 14.79 2.15 23.23
N SER A 228 15.80 2.68 22.53
CA SER A 228 16.66 3.71 23.11
C SER A 228 15.93 5.02 23.36
N LEU A 229 14.98 5.39 22.50
CA LEU A 229 14.27 6.67 22.53
C LEU A 229 13.02 6.64 23.42
N LEU A 230 12.23 5.60 23.26
CA LEU A 230 10.90 5.49 23.88
C LEU A 230 10.86 4.52 25.06
N GLY A 231 11.79 3.58 25.15
CA GLY A 231 11.79 2.53 26.18
C GLY A 231 10.75 1.44 25.91
N SER A 232 10.56 0.53 26.89
CA SER A 232 9.55 -0.53 26.85
C SER A 232 8.94 -0.73 28.23
N GLU A 233 7.63 -1.01 28.28
CA GLU A 233 6.93 -1.30 29.53
C GLU A 233 7.11 -2.76 29.98
N LEU A 234 7.47 -3.66 29.05
CA LEU A 234 7.69 -5.07 29.37
C LEU A 234 9.16 -5.34 29.74
N PRO A 235 9.40 -6.23 30.72
CA PRO A 235 10.74 -6.71 31.03
C PRO A 235 11.38 -7.47 29.87
N GLU A 236 12.71 -7.38 29.78
CA GLU A 236 13.49 -7.96 28.68
C GLU A 236 13.39 -9.49 28.60
N GLU A 237 13.11 -10.18 29.70
CA GLU A 237 12.95 -11.64 29.78
C GLU A 237 11.81 -12.18 28.85
N PHE A 238 10.86 -11.35 28.44
CA PHE A 238 9.81 -11.73 27.51
C PHE A 238 10.30 -11.85 26.06
N PHE A 239 11.49 -11.36 25.75
CA PHE A 239 11.98 -11.17 24.40
C PHE A 239 13.12 -12.13 23.99
N ASP A 240 13.34 -13.23 24.72
CA ASP A 240 14.24 -14.33 24.35
C ASP A 240 13.45 -15.57 23.92
N ASN A 241 13.05 -15.58 22.63
CA ASN A 241 12.22 -16.65 22.07
C ASN A 241 12.87 -17.35 20.86
N ILE A 242 13.70 -16.64 20.08
CA ILE A 242 14.36 -17.22 18.89
C ILE A 242 15.36 -18.30 19.29
N SER A 243 16.06 -18.13 20.41
CA SER A 243 17.02 -19.09 20.95
C SER A 243 16.39 -20.42 21.39
N LYS A 244 15.06 -20.46 21.59
CA LYS A 244 14.35 -21.70 21.97
C LYS A 244 14.34 -22.70 20.82
N ILE A 245 14.43 -23.99 21.16
CA ILE A 245 14.44 -25.09 20.18
C ILE A 245 13.16 -25.04 19.33
N LYS A 246 13.32 -25.08 18.01
CA LYS A 246 12.27 -25.10 16.99
C LYS A 246 12.47 -26.26 16.04
N ASP A 247 11.38 -26.86 15.60
CA ASP A 247 11.38 -27.83 14.51
C ASP A 247 11.21 -27.06 13.18
N ILE A 248 12.27 -27.01 12.36
CA ILE A 248 12.26 -26.29 11.09
C ILE A 248 12.51 -27.29 9.96
N THR A 249 11.55 -27.36 9.03
CA THR A 249 11.62 -28.22 7.86
C THR A 249 11.72 -27.36 6.58
N TYR A 250 12.65 -27.68 5.70
CA TYR A 250 12.77 -27.05 4.38
C TYR A 250 12.26 -27.99 3.31
N VAL A 251 11.35 -27.54 2.49
CA VAL A 251 10.70 -28.32 1.43
C VAL A 251 10.93 -27.66 0.08
N SER A 252 11.63 -28.36 -0.81
CA SER A 252 11.85 -27.91 -2.18
C SER A 252 10.78 -28.48 -3.10
N THR A 253 10.21 -27.63 -3.96
CA THR A 253 9.25 -28.00 -4.99
C THR A 253 9.73 -27.57 -6.37
N SER A 254 9.20 -28.19 -7.44
CA SER A 254 9.60 -27.88 -8.80
C SER A 254 8.84 -26.70 -9.42
N PHE A 255 7.67 -26.33 -8.86
CA PHE A 255 6.81 -25.26 -9.37
C PHE A 255 5.77 -24.83 -8.31
N ASP A 256 5.20 -23.63 -8.46
CA ASP A 256 4.31 -22.99 -7.48
C ASP A 256 3.08 -23.83 -7.11
N ASN A 257 2.40 -24.44 -8.10
CA ASN A 257 1.24 -25.30 -7.83
C ASN A 257 1.58 -26.53 -6.97
N ALA A 258 2.84 -26.98 -6.97
CA ALA A 258 3.25 -28.08 -6.10
C ALA A 258 3.34 -27.63 -4.64
N GLN A 259 3.67 -26.36 -4.39
CA GLN A 259 3.64 -25.79 -3.05
C GLN A 259 2.20 -25.77 -2.49
N ALA A 260 1.22 -25.34 -3.29
CA ALA A 260 -0.18 -25.36 -2.89
C ALA A 260 -0.68 -26.78 -2.56
N ARG A 261 -0.25 -27.78 -3.35
CA ARG A 261 -0.56 -29.20 -3.07
C ARG A 261 0.14 -29.74 -1.83
N TYR A 262 1.35 -29.26 -1.53
CA TYR A 262 2.03 -29.64 -0.29
C TYR A 262 1.23 -29.22 0.94
N ALA A 263 0.51 -28.11 0.87
CA ALA A 263 -0.39 -27.67 1.95
C ALA A 263 -1.45 -28.72 2.28
N THR A 264 -1.97 -29.47 1.29
CA THR A 264 -2.88 -30.61 1.52
C THR A 264 -2.21 -31.70 2.36
N SER A 265 -0.99 -32.10 2.00
CA SER A 265 -0.24 -33.12 2.77
C SER A 265 0.09 -32.63 4.17
N TRP A 266 0.40 -31.34 4.33
CA TRP A 266 0.65 -30.71 5.63
C TRP A 266 -0.59 -30.71 6.51
N LEU A 267 -1.77 -30.41 5.95
CA LEU A 267 -3.07 -30.44 6.65
C LEU A 267 -3.50 -31.87 7.03
N GLN A 268 -3.13 -32.87 6.22
CA GLN A 268 -3.42 -34.29 6.47
C GLN A 268 -2.45 -34.95 7.45
N GLY A 269 -1.32 -34.29 7.74
CA GLY A 269 -0.30 -34.81 8.65
C GLY A 269 -0.72 -34.80 10.12
N GLU A 270 0.23 -35.11 11.02
CA GLU A 270 -0.01 -35.25 12.49
C GLU A 270 -0.35 -33.95 13.24
N LEU A 271 -0.80 -32.90 12.54
CA LEU A 271 -1.19 -31.63 13.11
C LEU A 271 -2.62 -31.67 13.70
N ALA A 272 -2.86 -32.54 14.66
CA ALA A 272 -4.14 -32.55 15.36
C ALA A 272 -4.05 -31.79 16.70
N PRO A 273 -5.02 -30.94 17.05
CA PRO A 273 -6.10 -30.41 16.22
C PRO A 273 -5.69 -29.16 15.41
N ILE A 274 -6.19 -28.99 14.19
CA ILE A 274 -6.06 -27.76 13.40
C ILE A 274 -6.86 -26.66 14.12
N THR A 275 -6.19 -25.65 14.60
CA THR A 275 -6.77 -24.56 15.40
C THR A 275 -6.29 -23.20 14.89
N ARG A 276 -6.76 -22.13 15.50
CA ARG A 276 -6.29 -20.76 15.25
C ARG A 276 -4.79 -20.55 15.49
N ASN A 277 -4.11 -21.50 16.16
CA ASN A 277 -2.66 -21.46 16.40
C ASN A 277 -1.86 -22.05 15.23
N ASN A 278 -2.53 -22.46 14.16
CA ASN A 278 -1.92 -22.96 12.93
C ASN A 278 -2.12 -21.92 11.81
N ALA A 279 -1.08 -21.65 11.04
CA ALA A 279 -1.16 -20.72 9.94
C ALA A 279 -0.51 -21.27 8.65
N ILE A 280 -1.09 -20.91 7.52
CA ILE A 280 -0.46 -20.99 6.21
C ILE A 280 -0.15 -19.54 5.79
N VAL A 281 1.12 -19.23 5.64
CA VAL A 281 1.59 -17.88 5.30
C VAL A 281 2.04 -17.88 3.84
N LEU A 282 1.49 -16.97 3.05
CA LEU A 282 1.82 -16.78 1.64
C LEU A 282 2.77 -15.60 1.47
N CYS A 283 3.96 -15.86 0.93
CA CYS A 283 4.87 -14.78 0.52
C CYS A 283 4.44 -14.15 -0.83
N ASP A 284 3.59 -14.85 -1.59
CA ASP A 284 2.96 -14.38 -2.82
C ASP A 284 1.43 -14.54 -2.72
N GLU A 285 0.73 -13.43 -2.65
CA GLU A 285 -0.74 -13.39 -2.48
C GLU A 285 -1.49 -13.98 -3.68
N SER A 286 -0.88 -14.02 -4.87
CA SER A 286 -1.46 -14.64 -6.08
C SER A 286 -1.70 -16.14 -5.92
N GLN A 287 -1.01 -16.78 -4.96
CA GLN A 287 -1.15 -18.21 -4.66
C GLN A 287 -2.37 -18.56 -3.79
N LEU A 288 -3.15 -17.56 -3.35
CA LEU A 288 -4.34 -17.81 -2.53
C LEU A 288 -5.34 -18.73 -3.23
N LEU A 289 -5.71 -18.44 -4.49
CA LEU A 289 -6.70 -19.25 -5.22
C LEU A 289 -6.20 -20.67 -5.49
N PRO A 290 -4.97 -20.91 -6.00
CA PRO A 290 -4.39 -22.24 -6.10
C PRO A 290 -4.38 -23.01 -4.77
N LEU A 291 -4.04 -22.34 -3.66
CA LEU A 291 -4.07 -22.93 -2.33
C LEU A 291 -5.49 -23.35 -1.93
N LEU A 292 -6.47 -22.47 -2.05
CA LEU A 292 -7.86 -22.76 -1.68
C LEU A 292 -8.43 -23.94 -2.50
N HIS A 293 -8.07 -24.05 -3.78
CA HIS A 293 -8.44 -25.19 -4.63
C HIS A 293 -7.73 -26.50 -4.26
N SER A 294 -6.60 -26.41 -3.57
CA SER A 294 -5.82 -27.59 -3.14
C SER A 294 -6.21 -28.09 -1.76
N ILE A 295 -6.93 -27.29 -0.97
CA ILE A 295 -7.40 -27.69 0.37
C ILE A 295 -8.43 -28.83 0.24
N PRO A 296 -8.32 -29.89 1.07
CA PRO A 296 -9.27 -31.01 1.03
C PRO A 296 -10.73 -30.55 1.17
N HIS A 297 -11.64 -31.20 0.47
CA HIS A 297 -13.07 -30.90 0.55
C HIS A 297 -13.70 -31.42 1.85
N GLU A 298 -14.88 -30.91 2.18
CA GLU A 298 -15.65 -31.36 3.35
C GLU A 298 -15.85 -32.87 3.30
N GLY A 299 -15.51 -33.55 4.41
CA GLY A 299 -15.55 -35.01 4.52
C GLY A 299 -14.26 -35.72 4.14
N GLU A 300 -13.27 -35.06 3.57
CA GLU A 300 -11.94 -35.62 3.28
C GLU A 300 -10.99 -35.50 4.49
N PRO A 301 -10.01 -36.42 4.63
CA PRO A 301 -8.97 -36.29 5.66
C PRO A 301 -8.19 -34.98 5.48
N GLY A 302 -7.99 -34.25 6.58
CA GLY A 302 -7.27 -32.98 6.56
C GLY A 302 -8.14 -31.76 6.21
N HIS A 303 -9.46 -31.94 5.97
CA HIS A 303 -10.36 -30.79 5.83
C HIS A 303 -10.40 -29.98 7.13
N PRO A 304 -10.03 -28.71 7.12
CA PRO A 304 -10.09 -27.86 8.30
C PRO A 304 -11.56 -27.52 8.61
N LYS A 305 -12.01 -27.74 9.85
CA LYS A 305 -13.39 -27.44 10.28
C LYS A 305 -13.78 -25.98 10.09
N ALA A 306 -12.81 -25.10 10.11
CA ALA A 306 -12.97 -23.68 9.81
C ALA A 306 -11.68 -23.13 9.21
N MET A 307 -11.80 -22.23 8.27
CA MET A 307 -10.71 -21.51 7.63
C MET A 307 -10.99 -20.02 7.70
N ASN A 308 -9.92 -19.26 7.89
CA ASN A 308 -9.98 -17.82 7.80
C ASN A 308 -8.86 -17.35 6.85
N ALA A 309 -9.19 -16.55 5.86
CA ALA A 309 -8.20 -15.89 5.01
C ALA A 309 -8.17 -14.39 5.32
N THR A 310 -6.96 -13.87 5.50
CA THR A 310 -6.73 -12.45 5.75
C THR A 310 -5.54 -12.01 4.91
N MET A 311 -5.80 -11.32 3.80
CA MET A 311 -4.75 -10.79 2.91
C MET A 311 -5.33 -9.80 1.91
N GLY A 312 -4.47 -9.05 1.21
CA GLY A 312 -4.86 -8.27 0.04
C GLY A 312 -4.92 -9.16 -1.21
N PHE A 313 -5.99 -9.09 -2.00
CA PHE A 313 -6.08 -9.78 -3.28
C PHE A 313 -6.15 -8.76 -4.43
N PRO A 314 -5.30 -8.87 -5.47
CA PRO A 314 -5.30 -7.90 -6.57
C PRO A 314 -6.63 -7.90 -7.33
N LEU A 315 -7.26 -6.73 -7.45
CA LEU A 315 -8.51 -6.57 -8.20
C LEU A 315 -8.38 -7.03 -9.66
N ARG A 316 -7.22 -6.82 -10.26
CA ARG A 316 -6.92 -7.23 -11.66
C ARG A 316 -7.10 -8.73 -11.92
N ASP A 317 -6.99 -9.56 -10.88
CA ASP A 317 -7.10 -11.02 -10.99
C ASP A 317 -8.54 -11.52 -10.71
N THR A 318 -9.51 -10.58 -10.65
CA THR A 318 -10.92 -10.88 -10.41
C THR A 318 -11.77 -10.81 -11.68
N PRO A 319 -12.92 -11.53 -11.73
CA PRO A 319 -13.85 -11.44 -12.84
C PRO A 319 -14.39 -10.03 -13.09
N VAL A 320 -14.58 -9.21 -12.06
CA VAL A 320 -15.12 -7.85 -12.22
C VAL A 320 -14.17 -6.95 -13.01
N TYR A 321 -12.86 -7.08 -12.83
CA TYR A 321 -11.88 -6.32 -13.61
C TYR A 321 -11.95 -6.65 -15.11
N SER A 322 -11.99 -7.95 -15.45
CA SER A 322 -12.11 -8.38 -16.85
C SER A 322 -13.46 -7.94 -17.45
N PHE A 323 -14.53 -7.93 -16.65
CA PHE A 323 -15.84 -7.47 -17.06
C PHE A 323 -15.86 -5.97 -17.37
N VAL A 324 -15.36 -5.12 -16.46
CA VAL A 324 -15.26 -3.67 -16.69
C VAL A 324 -14.38 -3.38 -17.90
N THR A 325 -13.26 -4.09 -18.04
CA THR A 325 -12.36 -3.94 -19.19
C THR A 325 -13.09 -4.28 -20.51
N ALA A 326 -13.89 -5.34 -20.52
CA ALA A 326 -14.69 -5.71 -21.70
C ALA A 326 -15.75 -4.65 -22.04
N LEU A 327 -16.45 -4.09 -21.04
CA LEU A 327 -17.44 -3.03 -21.21
C LEU A 327 -16.79 -1.73 -21.73
N VAL A 328 -15.68 -1.31 -21.14
CA VAL A 328 -14.94 -0.12 -21.55
C VAL A 328 -14.44 -0.29 -23.00
N ASN A 329 -13.84 -1.44 -23.34
CA ASN A 329 -13.38 -1.71 -24.70
C ASN A 329 -14.56 -1.73 -25.70
N LEU A 330 -15.75 -2.22 -25.30
CA LEU A 330 -16.93 -2.19 -26.15
C LEU A 330 -17.32 -0.76 -26.50
N GLN A 331 -17.34 0.12 -25.51
CA GLN A 331 -17.78 1.51 -25.67
C GLN A 331 -16.74 2.41 -26.37
N THR A 332 -15.44 2.11 -26.21
CA THR A 332 -14.35 2.94 -26.77
C THR A 332 -13.89 2.47 -28.15
N GLU A 333 -13.45 1.22 -28.27
CA GLU A 333 -12.90 0.66 -29.50
C GLU A 333 -13.91 -0.23 -30.25
N GLY A 334 -14.92 -0.70 -29.53
CA GLY A 334 -15.87 -1.67 -30.06
C GLY A 334 -16.95 -1.09 -30.95
N TYR A 335 -17.20 0.23 -30.90
CA TYR A 335 -18.24 0.86 -31.68
C TYR A 335 -17.71 1.46 -32.99
N ASP A 336 -18.33 1.08 -34.12
CA ASP A 336 -18.05 1.65 -35.42
C ASP A 336 -19.02 2.81 -35.68
N THR A 337 -18.52 4.03 -35.59
CA THR A 337 -19.30 5.25 -35.74
C THR A 337 -19.88 5.43 -37.15
N HIS A 338 -19.20 4.90 -38.20
CA HIS A 338 -19.67 4.95 -39.58
C HIS A 338 -20.84 3.99 -39.83
N ARG A 339 -20.74 2.77 -39.26
CA ARG A 339 -21.77 1.74 -39.40
C ARG A 339 -22.83 1.78 -38.31
N LYS A 340 -22.65 2.62 -37.31
CA LYS A 340 -23.53 2.74 -36.13
C LYS A 340 -23.82 1.38 -35.46
N GLN A 341 -22.79 0.54 -35.31
CA GLN A 341 -22.91 -0.81 -34.72
C GLN A 341 -21.64 -1.24 -34.00
N PHE A 342 -21.81 -2.13 -33.03
CA PHE A 342 -20.68 -2.74 -32.33
C PHE A 342 -19.97 -3.79 -33.20
N ARG A 343 -18.65 -3.84 -33.08
CA ARG A 343 -17.81 -4.87 -33.72
C ARG A 343 -18.06 -6.24 -33.09
N ARG A 344 -18.37 -7.23 -33.91
CA ARG A 344 -18.73 -8.59 -33.45
C ARG A 344 -17.66 -9.23 -32.57
N SER A 345 -16.37 -9.01 -32.83
CA SER A 345 -15.27 -9.57 -32.04
C SER A 345 -15.28 -9.07 -30.60
N VAL A 346 -15.49 -7.77 -30.39
CA VAL A 346 -15.50 -7.15 -29.06
C VAL A 346 -16.79 -7.53 -28.32
N LEU A 347 -17.95 -7.46 -28.99
CA LEU A 347 -19.22 -7.87 -28.42
C LEU A 347 -19.20 -9.33 -27.97
N ARG A 348 -18.58 -10.23 -28.75
CA ARG A 348 -18.48 -11.65 -28.40
C ARG A 348 -17.71 -11.89 -27.09
N THR A 349 -16.71 -11.08 -26.78
CA THR A 349 -15.96 -11.16 -25.52
C THR A 349 -16.88 -10.86 -24.34
N LEU A 350 -17.70 -9.81 -24.43
CA LEU A 350 -18.67 -9.47 -23.40
C LEU A 350 -19.75 -10.56 -23.24
N LEU A 351 -20.33 -11.05 -24.37
CA LEU A 351 -21.39 -12.08 -24.34
C LEU A 351 -20.95 -13.40 -23.70
N LYS A 352 -19.67 -13.71 -23.72
CA LYS A 352 -19.11 -14.90 -23.08
C LYS A 352 -18.74 -14.72 -21.62
N HIS A 353 -18.77 -13.50 -21.11
CA HIS A 353 -18.38 -13.22 -19.74
C HIS A 353 -19.47 -13.71 -18.76
N PRO A 354 -19.10 -14.39 -17.64
CA PRO A 354 -20.09 -14.92 -16.68
C PRO A 354 -21.07 -13.86 -16.16
N TYR A 355 -20.60 -12.63 -15.94
CA TYR A 355 -21.42 -11.54 -15.43
C TYR A 355 -22.42 -10.97 -16.44
N TYR A 356 -22.29 -11.32 -17.74
CA TYR A 356 -23.25 -10.87 -18.76
C TYR A 356 -24.67 -11.34 -18.49
N HIS A 357 -24.84 -12.54 -17.91
CA HIS A 357 -26.16 -13.10 -17.55
C HIS A 357 -26.78 -12.44 -16.29
N MET A 358 -26.03 -11.58 -15.60
CA MET A 358 -26.47 -10.89 -14.39
C MET A 358 -26.89 -9.43 -14.65
N ILE A 359 -26.84 -8.99 -15.89
CA ILE A 359 -27.12 -7.61 -16.27
C ILE A 359 -28.24 -7.52 -17.32
N ASP A 360 -28.82 -6.33 -17.45
CA ASP A 360 -29.73 -6.01 -18.53
C ASP A 360 -28.97 -5.97 -19.87
N ALA A 361 -29.24 -6.94 -20.72
CA ALA A 361 -28.57 -7.13 -22.00
C ALA A 361 -28.83 -5.96 -22.97
N ASP A 362 -30.04 -5.39 -22.98
CA ASP A 362 -30.39 -4.28 -23.85
C ASP A 362 -29.66 -3.00 -23.43
N TYR A 363 -29.54 -2.77 -22.12
CA TYR A 363 -28.76 -1.65 -21.59
C TYR A 363 -27.27 -1.83 -21.83
N ALA A 364 -26.74 -3.05 -21.73
CA ALA A 364 -25.32 -3.35 -21.94
C ALA A 364 -24.82 -3.07 -23.38
N VAL A 365 -25.72 -3.09 -24.38
CA VAL A 365 -25.39 -2.80 -25.79
C VAL A 365 -25.80 -1.39 -26.22
N GLN A 366 -26.15 -0.49 -25.30
CA GLN A 366 -26.35 0.93 -25.60
C GLN A 366 -25.00 1.63 -25.75
N TYR A 367 -24.88 2.49 -26.77
CA TYR A 367 -23.66 3.28 -26.98
C TYR A 367 -23.70 4.57 -26.16
N THR A 368 -22.62 4.90 -25.49
CA THR A 368 -22.48 6.06 -24.58
C THR A 368 -22.05 7.34 -25.31
N GLU A 369 -22.11 7.37 -26.65
CA GLU A 369 -21.82 8.51 -27.51
C GLU A 369 -20.46 9.18 -27.30
N GLY A 370 -19.47 8.44 -26.74
CA GLY A 370 -18.14 8.95 -26.49
C GLY A 370 -18.04 9.93 -25.30
N ASN A 371 -19.10 10.07 -24.52
CA ASN A 371 -19.11 10.93 -23.34
C ASN A 371 -18.59 10.19 -22.11
N ASN A 372 -17.60 10.76 -21.43
CA ASN A 372 -16.96 10.16 -20.26
C ASN A 372 -17.90 10.04 -19.06
N GLU A 373 -18.75 11.03 -18.81
CA GLU A 373 -19.75 10.98 -17.74
C GLU A 373 -20.75 9.86 -17.98
N THR A 374 -21.32 9.81 -19.19
CA THR A 374 -22.27 8.75 -19.59
C THR A 374 -21.63 7.37 -19.54
N LEU A 375 -20.35 7.24 -19.91
CA LEU A 375 -19.60 6.00 -19.80
C LEU A 375 -19.47 5.53 -18.34
N LEU A 376 -19.11 6.42 -17.42
CA LEU A 376 -18.99 6.05 -16.00
C LEU A 376 -20.34 5.72 -15.39
N GLN A 377 -21.41 6.46 -15.69
CA GLN A 377 -22.78 6.16 -15.24
C GLN A 377 -23.24 4.79 -15.76
N TYR A 378 -22.94 4.48 -17.01
CA TYR A 378 -23.20 3.18 -17.63
C TYR A 378 -22.48 2.06 -16.89
N LEU A 379 -21.18 2.20 -16.62
CA LEU A 379 -20.40 1.21 -15.88
C LEU A 379 -20.93 1.02 -14.44
N ILE A 380 -21.20 2.11 -13.72
CA ILE A 380 -21.76 2.09 -12.36
C ILE A 380 -23.09 1.34 -12.33
N THR A 381 -23.94 1.58 -13.31
CA THR A 381 -25.26 0.94 -13.40
C THR A 381 -25.14 -0.58 -13.58
N LEU A 382 -24.27 -1.03 -14.50
CA LEU A 382 -24.06 -2.45 -14.76
C LEU A 382 -23.38 -3.16 -13.59
N ILE A 383 -22.37 -2.55 -12.97
CA ILE A 383 -21.70 -3.12 -11.76
C ILE A 383 -22.66 -3.23 -10.61
N ARG A 384 -23.58 -2.26 -10.43
CA ARG A 384 -24.65 -2.35 -9.42
C ARG A 384 -25.61 -3.50 -9.69
N GLN A 385 -25.94 -3.79 -10.94
CA GLN A 385 -26.79 -4.93 -11.31
C GLN A 385 -26.10 -6.26 -10.96
N VAL A 386 -24.79 -6.40 -11.27
CA VAL A 386 -24.01 -7.57 -10.84
C VAL A 386 -24.01 -7.70 -9.33
N GLY A 387 -23.73 -6.60 -8.59
CA GLY A 387 -23.72 -6.60 -7.13
C GLY A 387 -25.06 -7.03 -6.50
N LYS A 388 -26.20 -6.66 -7.10
CA LYS A 388 -27.52 -7.11 -6.65
C LYS A 388 -27.70 -8.63 -6.71
N ASN A 389 -27.15 -9.28 -7.74
CA ASN A 389 -27.23 -10.75 -7.84
C ASN A 389 -26.42 -11.43 -6.72
N PHE A 390 -25.26 -10.88 -6.38
CA PHE A 390 -24.45 -11.41 -5.27
C PHE A 390 -25.06 -11.12 -3.89
N SER A 391 -25.80 -10.02 -3.74
CA SER A 391 -26.45 -9.66 -2.45
C SER A 391 -27.59 -10.60 -2.05
N THR A 392 -28.05 -11.50 -2.93
CA THR A 392 -29.08 -12.50 -2.64
C THR A 392 -28.53 -13.77 -1.99
N ILE A 393 -27.19 -13.89 -1.87
CA ILE A 393 -26.53 -15.06 -1.27
C ILE A 393 -26.55 -14.90 0.26
N GLU A 394 -27.30 -15.75 0.97
CA GLU A 394 -27.48 -15.66 2.43
C GLU A 394 -26.21 -16.03 3.21
N SER A 395 -25.40 -16.95 2.70
CA SER A 395 -24.17 -17.42 3.36
C SER A 395 -23.05 -17.55 2.31
N PRO A 396 -22.42 -16.42 1.92
CA PRO A 396 -21.41 -16.45 0.88
C PRO A 396 -20.19 -17.24 1.34
N ASN A 397 -19.70 -18.13 0.47
CA ASN A 397 -18.41 -18.79 0.66
C ASN A 397 -17.26 -17.82 0.47
N LEU A 398 -16.01 -18.27 0.72
CA LEU A 398 -14.82 -17.42 0.69
C LEU A 398 -14.60 -16.72 -0.66
N TYR A 399 -14.89 -17.42 -1.78
CA TYR A 399 -14.78 -16.84 -3.13
C TYR A 399 -15.87 -15.79 -3.41
N GLU A 400 -17.08 -16.07 -2.97
CA GLU A 400 -18.20 -15.15 -3.14
C GLU A 400 -17.98 -13.87 -2.32
N GLN A 401 -17.45 -13.98 -1.10
CA GLN A 401 -17.05 -12.81 -0.29
C GLN A 401 -16.00 -11.96 -1.01
N LEU A 402 -14.97 -12.59 -1.59
CA LEU A 402 -13.96 -11.91 -2.38
C LEU A 402 -14.57 -11.17 -3.58
N TYR A 403 -15.49 -11.81 -4.30
CA TYR A 403 -16.12 -11.20 -5.47
C TYR A 403 -17.08 -10.06 -5.09
N ILE A 404 -17.80 -10.18 -3.98
CA ILE A 404 -18.66 -9.11 -3.43
C ILE A 404 -17.79 -7.88 -3.11
N GLU A 405 -16.69 -8.07 -2.40
CA GLU A 405 -15.78 -6.97 -2.06
C GLU A 405 -15.11 -6.37 -3.31
N ALA A 406 -14.73 -7.20 -4.29
CA ALA A 406 -14.19 -6.74 -5.57
C ALA A 406 -15.18 -5.83 -6.32
N ILE A 407 -16.45 -6.22 -6.37
CA ILE A 407 -17.53 -5.46 -7.00
C ILE A 407 -17.73 -4.13 -6.25
N PHE A 408 -17.71 -4.16 -4.92
CA PHE A 408 -17.86 -2.97 -4.09
C PHE A 408 -16.72 -1.97 -4.30
N GLN A 409 -15.46 -2.41 -4.27
CA GLN A 409 -14.29 -1.55 -4.49
C GLN A 409 -14.28 -0.97 -5.92
N THR A 410 -14.66 -1.78 -6.91
CA THR A 410 -14.81 -1.31 -8.30
C THR A 410 -15.89 -0.22 -8.40
N HIS A 411 -17.05 -0.44 -7.80
CA HIS A 411 -18.15 0.53 -7.79
C HIS A 411 -17.73 1.85 -7.12
N ARG A 412 -17.05 1.76 -5.97
CA ARG A 412 -16.54 2.92 -5.22
C ARG A 412 -15.56 3.74 -6.08
N MET A 413 -14.60 3.09 -6.74
CA MET A 413 -13.63 3.76 -7.62
C MET A 413 -14.32 4.46 -8.80
N LEU A 414 -15.29 3.80 -9.45
CA LEU A 414 -16.04 4.41 -10.55
C LEU A 414 -16.84 5.63 -10.09
N GLN A 415 -17.42 5.59 -8.88
CA GLN A 415 -18.12 6.75 -8.30
C GLN A 415 -17.17 7.90 -7.98
N GLN A 416 -15.99 7.63 -7.42
CA GLN A 416 -14.97 8.65 -7.17
C GLN A 416 -14.56 9.34 -8.47
N LEU A 417 -14.29 8.58 -9.54
CA LEU A 417 -13.98 9.15 -10.86
C LEU A 417 -15.11 9.99 -11.43
N LEU A 418 -16.36 9.53 -11.30
CA LEU A 418 -17.51 10.30 -11.77
C LEU A 418 -17.62 11.63 -11.03
N GLN A 419 -17.44 11.63 -9.71
CA GLN A 419 -17.45 12.86 -8.91
C GLN A 419 -16.34 13.83 -9.34
N LEU A 420 -15.13 13.33 -9.65
CA LEU A 420 -14.01 14.16 -10.12
C LEU A 420 -14.31 14.78 -11.50
N ILE A 421 -14.95 14.03 -12.42
CA ILE A 421 -15.34 14.55 -13.73
C ILE A 421 -16.42 15.63 -13.62
N LEU A 422 -17.34 15.51 -12.66
CA LEU A 422 -18.42 16.46 -12.43
C LEU A 422 -17.99 17.72 -11.69
N ARG A 423 -16.79 17.76 -11.12
CA ARG A 423 -16.28 18.92 -10.39
C ARG A 423 -15.75 19.98 -11.36
N ASP A 424 -16.19 21.22 -11.16
CA ASP A 424 -15.74 22.36 -11.98
C ASP A 424 -14.34 22.88 -11.56
N ASP A 425 -13.95 22.67 -10.30
CA ASP A 425 -12.72 23.19 -9.70
C ASP A 425 -11.48 22.36 -10.07
N ILE A 426 -11.66 21.06 -10.35
CA ILE A 426 -10.65 20.16 -10.93
C ILE A 426 -11.26 19.44 -12.13
N PRO A 427 -11.49 20.13 -13.25
CA PRO A 427 -12.13 19.49 -14.39
C PRO A 427 -11.22 18.41 -14.97
N LEU A 428 -11.58 17.16 -14.75
CA LEU A 428 -10.94 15.99 -15.37
C LEU A 428 -11.42 15.89 -16.84
N LYS A 429 -11.15 16.95 -17.63
CA LYS A 429 -11.49 17.00 -19.06
C LYS A 429 -10.44 16.22 -19.83
N VAL A 430 -10.64 14.92 -19.91
CA VAL A 430 -9.75 14.01 -20.64
C VAL A 430 -10.47 13.38 -21.83
N GLU A 431 -9.71 13.02 -22.85
CA GLU A 431 -10.23 12.20 -23.95
C GLU A 431 -10.65 10.81 -23.46
N GLN A 432 -11.56 10.18 -24.18
CA GLN A 432 -12.05 8.83 -23.84
C GLN A 432 -10.92 7.78 -23.83
N ALA A 433 -9.94 7.92 -24.70
CA ALA A 433 -8.77 7.05 -24.72
C ALA A 433 -7.92 7.17 -23.43
N THR A 434 -7.75 8.41 -22.95
CA THR A 434 -7.05 8.70 -21.68
C THR A 434 -7.84 8.16 -20.49
N LEU A 435 -9.17 8.38 -20.43
CA LEU A 435 -10.00 7.83 -19.36
C LEU A 435 -9.93 6.30 -19.33
N ARG A 436 -9.91 5.62 -20.48
CA ARG A 436 -9.76 4.16 -20.54
C ARG A 436 -8.45 3.69 -19.93
N ARG A 437 -7.31 4.35 -20.27
CA ARG A 437 -6.00 4.00 -19.71
C ARG A 437 -5.93 4.28 -18.21
N LEU A 438 -6.46 5.43 -17.79
CA LEU A 438 -6.56 5.80 -16.38
C LEU A 438 -7.39 4.78 -15.58
N LEU A 439 -8.58 4.43 -16.06
CA LEU A 439 -9.44 3.39 -15.44
C LEU A 439 -8.70 2.07 -15.27
N ARG A 440 -7.98 1.63 -16.31
CA ARG A 440 -7.21 0.38 -16.26
C ARG A 440 -6.13 0.45 -15.17
N ASN A 441 -5.37 1.53 -15.11
CA ASN A 441 -4.30 1.71 -14.13
C ASN A 441 -4.85 1.77 -12.71
N LEU A 442 -5.89 2.56 -12.48
CA LEU A 442 -6.53 2.70 -11.18
C LEU A 442 -7.08 1.37 -10.66
N LEU A 443 -7.84 0.66 -11.49
CA LEU A 443 -8.43 -0.62 -11.10
C LEU A 443 -7.35 -1.70 -10.91
N ALA A 444 -6.28 -1.70 -11.70
CA ALA A 444 -5.19 -2.65 -11.55
C ALA A 444 -4.37 -2.43 -10.26
N GLY A 445 -4.33 -1.20 -9.74
CA GLY A 445 -3.63 -0.86 -8.50
C GLY A 445 -4.43 -1.18 -7.23
N ILE A 446 -5.72 -1.51 -7.32
CA ILE A 446 -6.54 -1.82 -6.15
C ILE A 446 -6.21 -3.21 -5.63
N ASN A 447 -5.89 -3.30 -4.34
CA ASN A 447 -5.88 -4.54 -3.58
C ASN A 447 -7.17 -4.63 -2.75
N ILE A 448 -7.88 -5.74 -2.90
CA ILE A 448 -9.13 -6.02 -2.19
C ILE A 448 -8.76 -6.51 -0.80
N PRO A 449 -9.18 -5.84 0.28
CA PRO A 449 -8.98 -6.34 1.62
C PRO A 449 -9.87 -7.57 1.82
N PHE A 450 -9.26 -8.68 2.16
CA PHE A 450 -9.98 -9.88 2.55
C PHE A 450 -10.04 -9.91 4.07
N HIS A 451 -11.19 -9.60 4.63
CA HIS A 451 -11.41 -9.52 6.07
C HIS A 451 -12.04 -10.81 6.57
N GLY A 452 -11.21 -11.69 7.12
CA GLY A 452 -11.69 -12.81 7.91
C GLY A 452 -11.71 -12.51 9.41
N GLU A 453 -12.34 -13.36 10.19
CA GLU A 453 -12.24 -13.30 11.64
C GLU A 453 -11.04 -14.14 12.13
N PRO A 454 -9.91 -13.54 12.56
CA PRO A 454 -8.67 -14.27 12.90
C PRO A 454 -8.80 -15.12 14.18
N ALA A 455 -10.02 -15.26 14.71
CA ALA A 455 -10.29 -16.02 15.92
C ALA A 455 -10.67 -17.49 15.67
N VAL A 456 -11.00 -17.87 14.42
CA VAL A 456 -11.62 -19.18 14.11
C VAL A 456 -10.80 -19.93 13.05
N GLY A 457 -10.54 -21.21 13.31
CA GLY A 457 -9.94 -22.15 12.35
C GLY A 457 -8.50 -21.88 12.00
N ILE A 458 -8.04 -22.51 10.92
CA ILE A 458 -6.69 -22.27 10.38
C ILE A 458 -6.61 -20.88 9.73
N GLN A 459 -5.51 -20.20 9.95
CA GLN A 459 -5.28 -18.86 9.41
C GLN A 459 -4.49 -18.95 8.10
N ILE A 460 -5.03 -18.38 7.03
CA ILE A 460 -4.34 -18.20 5.73
C ILE A 460 -4.06 -16.70 5.59
N MET A 461 -2.78 -16.33 5.55
CA MET A 461 -2.39 -14.91 5.65
C MET A 461 -1.24 -14.58 4.71
N GLY A 462 -1.17 -13.33 4.26
CA GLY A 462 0.07 -12.76 3.75
C GLY A 462 1.05 -12.46 4.91
N VAL A 463 2.31 -12.21 4.57
CA VAL A 463 3.35 -11.94 5.59
C VAL A 463 3.04 -10.71 6.41
N LEU A 464 2.48 -9.66 5.80
CA LEU A 464 2.17 -8.40 6.49
C LEU A 464 1.04 -8.54 7.51
N GLU A 465 0.08 -9.41 7.23
CA GLU A 465 -1.09 -9.65 8.07
C GLU A 465 -0.78 -10.47 9.33
N THR A 466 0.40 -11.13 9.36
CA THR A 466 0.85 -11.91 10.52
C THR A 466 1.39 -11.06 11.67
N ARG A 467 1.49 -9.74 11.49
CA ARG A 467 2.00 -8.83 12.52
C ARG A 467 1.19 -8.93 13.81
N CYS A 468 1.90 -8.97 14.95
CA CYS A 468 1.33 -9.10 16.29
C CYS A 468 0.50 -10.37 16.53
N LEU A 469 0.62 -11.38 15.65
CA LEU A 469 0.00 -12.69 15.81
C LEU A 469 1.07 -13.76 15.99
N ASP A 470 0.80 -14.72 16.90
CA ASP A 470 1.70 -15.83 17.19
C ASP A 470 1.04 -17.16 16.79
N PHE A 471 1.81 -18.01 16.11
CA PHE A 471 1.39 -19.32 15.67
C PHE A 471 2.35 -20.39 16.19
N SER A 472 1.80 -21.50 16.68
CA SER A 472 2.60 -22.62 17.14
C SER A 472 3.17 -23.45 15.99
N HIS A 473 2.37 -23.61 14.92
CA HIS A 473 2.75 -24.37 13.73
C HIS A 473 2.44 -23.54 12.49
N MET A 474 3.42 -23.40 11.62
CA MET A 474 3.30 -22.60 10.40
C MET A 474 3.80 -23.35 9.18
N LEU A 475 3.09 -23.16 8.09
CA LEU A 475 3.51 -23.48 6.75
C LEU A 475 3.73 -22.18 5.98
N ILE A 476 4.96 -21.90 5.58
CA ILE A 476 5.31 -20.71 4.80
C ILE A 476 5.51 -21.13 3.36
N LEU A 477 4.71 -20.61 2.44
CA LEU A 477 4.76 -20.91 1.02
C LEU A 477 5.38 -19.76 0.23
N ASN A 478 6.06 -20.12 -0.87
CA ASN A 478 6.70 -19.17 -1.78
C ASN A 478 7.82 -18.35 -1.09
N LEU A 479 8.58 -19.00 -0.21
CA LEU A 479 9.72 -18.38 0.47
C LEU A 479 10.93 -18.36 -0.45
N GLU A 480 10.98 -17.39 -1.35
CA GLU A 480 11.97 -17.30 -2.43
C GLU A 480 12.49 -15.86 -2.56
N GLU A 481 13.70 -15.74 -3.10
CA GLU A 481 14.27 -14.46 -3.48
C GLU A 481 13.31 -13.70 -4.41
N GLY A 482 13.09 -12.41 -4.17
CA GLY A 482 12.16 -11.59 -4.93
C GLY A 482 10.69 -11.69 -4.52
N ARG A 483 10.32 -12.64 -3.64
CA ARG A 483 8.99 -12.74 -3.02
C ARG A 483 9.03 -12.36 -1.54
N LEU A 484 10.05 -12.83 -0.81
CA LEU A 484 10.37 -12.38 0.54
C LEU A 484 11.91 -12.29 0.71
N PRO A 485 12.49 -11.10 0.71
CA PRO A 485 11.85 -9.80 0.45
C PRO A 485 11.29 -9.68 -0.97
N LYS A 486 10.21 -8.93 -1.15
CA LYS A 486 9.73 -8.58 -2.51
C LYS A 486 10.83 -7.79 -3.23
N ASN A 487 10.93 -7.94 -4.55
CA ASN A 487 11.86 -7.13 -5.34
C ASN A 487 11.61 -5.65 -5.07
N ILE A 488 12.56 -5.02 -4.40
CA ILE A 488 12.48 -3.62 -4.01
C ILE A 488 13.06 -2.80 -5.17
N HIS A 489 12.18 -2.27 -6.00
CA HIS A 489 12.55 -1.26 -6.97
C HIS A 489 12.41 0.13 -6.34
N GLU A 490 13.37 1.00 -6.58
CA GLU A 490 13.20 2.41 -6.26
C GLU A 490 12.18 3.00 -7.24
N SER A 491 11.00 3.27 -6.74
CA SER A 491 9.98 4.07 -7.43
C SER A 491 9.94 5.46 -6.79
N SER A 492 10.98 6.25 -7.04
CA SER A 492 11.15 7.60 -6.54
C SER A 492 11.89 8.44 -7.57
N LEU A 493 11.51 9.72 -7.66
CA LEU A 493 12.25 10.71 -8.46
C LEU A 493 13.45 11.26 -7.69
N ILE A 494 13.50 11.06 -6.37
CA ILE A 494 14.61 11.51 -5.51
C ILE A 494 15.67 10.41 -5.48
N PRO A 495 16.91 10.67 -5.94
CA PRO A 495 17.99 9.69 -5.94
C PRO A 495 18.34 9.14 -4.55
N ALA A 496 18.81 7.89 -4.50
CA ALA A 496 19.13 7.19 -3.26
C ALA A 496 20.08 7.96 -2.34
N SER A 497 21.12 8.59 -2.92
CA SER A 497 22.09 9.40 -2.17
C SER A 497 21.46 10.60 -1.48
N LEU A 498 20.53 11.29 -2.17
CA LEU A 498 19.78 12.40 -1.57
C LEU A 498 18.81 11.90 -0.51
N ARG A 499 18.12 10.77 -0.76
CA ARG A 499 17.24 10.16 0.24
C ARG A 499 18.00 9.85 1.54
N GLU A 500 19.19 9.28 1.43
CA GLU A 500 20.02 8.96 2.59
C GLU A 500 20.47 10.24 3.33
N ALA A 501 20.97 11.23 2.60
CA ALA A 501 21.46 12.47 3.19
C ALA A 501 20.38 13.33 3.87
N PHE A 502 19.14 13.25 3.39
CA PHE A 502 18.01 13.98 3.96
C PHE A 502 17.13 13.14 4.88
N GLY A 503 17.56 11.93 5.26
CA GLY A 503 16.87 11.06 6.23
C GLY A 503 15.59 10.42 5.72
N LEU A 504 15.39 10.37 4.39
CA LEU A 504 14.19 9.76 3.77
C LEU A 504 14.30 8.23 3.75
N THR A 505 13.17 7.56 3.51
CA THR A 505 13.12 6.10 3.39
C THR A 505 14.03 5.58 2.27
N THR A 506 14.92 4.63 2.58
CA THR A 506 15.86 4.01 1.63
C THR A 506 15.54 2.53 1.41
N ILE A 507 16.16 1.90 0.40
CA ILE A 507 16.08 0.44 0.19
C ILE A 507 16.51 -0.33 1.44
N ARG A 508 17.58 0.13 2.12
CA ARG A 508 18.06 -0.50 3.36
C ARG A 508 16.98 -0.54 4.44
N HIS A 509 16.21 0.54 4.59
CA HIS A 509 15.07 0.59 5.51
C HIS A 509 14.01 -0.45 5.12
N LYS A 510 13.68 -0.59 3.83
CA LYS A 510 12.70 -1.58 3.35
C LYS A 510 13.17 -3.02 3.59
N ILE A 511 14.46 -3.31 3.36
CA ILE A 511 15.05 -4.64 3.64
C ILE A 511 14.95 -4.94 5.14
N ALA A 512 15.31 -4.00 6.00
CA ALA A 512 15.24 -4.15 7.45
C ALA A 512 13.81 -4.46 7.94
N VAL A 513 12.80 -3.85 7.32
CA VAL A 513 11.38 -4.14 7.60
C VAL A 513 11.02 -5.59 7.27
N TYR A 514 11.42 -6.08 6.09
CA TYR A 514 11.16 -7.48 5.71
C TYR A 514 11.93 -8.48 6.59
N ALA A 515 13.18 -8.17 6.95
CA ALA A 515 13.95 -8.97 7.89
C ALA A 515 13.25 -9.05 9.25
N TYR A 516 12.77 -7.92 9.78
CA TYR A 516 11.99 -7.90 11.01
C TYR A 516 10.72 -8.75 10.90
N TYR A 517 9.94 -8.63 9.83
CA TYR A 517 8.72 -9.42 9.66
C TYR A 517 9.00 -10.91 9.66
N PHE A 518 10.06 -11.33 8.99
CA PHE A 518 10.45 -12.74 8.96
C PHE A 518 10.86 -13.26 10.36
N TYR A 519 11.76 -12.57 11.04
CA TYR A 519 12.17 -12.99 12.38
C TYR A 519 11.01 -12.95 13.38
N ARG A 520 10.20 -11.92 13.34
CA ARG A 520 9.03 -11.77 14.19
C ARG A 520 8.03 -12.90 13.95
N LEU A 521 7.82 -13.31 12.72
CA LEU A 521 6.90 -14.39 12.36
C LEU A 521 7.32 -15.73 13.02
N ILE A 522 8.59 -16.05 12.99
CA ILE A 522 9.09 -17.35 13.48
C ILE A 522 9.50 -17.34 14.96
N GLN A 523 9.63 -16.18 15.60
CA GLN A 523 10.26 -16.08 16.92
C GLN A 523 9.60 -16.95 18.01
N ARG A 524 8.27 -17.09 18.01
CA ARG A 524 7.52 -17.89 19.00
C ARG A 524 6.95 -19.21 18.45
N ALA A 525 7.26 -19.55 17.22
CA ALA A 525 6.82 -20.80 16.63
C ALA A 525 7.53 -22.01 17.22
N LYS A 526 6.82 -23.14 17.31
CA LYS A 526 7.37 -24.45 17.69
C LYS A 526 7.81 -25.24 16.48
N ARG A 527 7.00 -25.21 15.41
CA ARG A 527 7.27 -25.88 14.14
C ARG A 527 7.01 -24.94 12.97
N VAL A 528 7.96 -24.90 12.03
CA VAL A 528 7.90 -24.09 10.82
C VAL A 528 8.30 -24.96 9.61
N ASP A 529 7.39 -25.17 8.69
CA ASP A 529 7.65 -25.79 7.41
C ASP A 529 7.81 -24.69 6.35
N MET A 530 9.01 -24.55 5.77
CA MET A 530 9.38 -23.54 4.78
C MET A 530 9.43 -24.15 3.40
N VAL A 531 8.56 -23.71 2.48
CA VAL A 531 8.44 -24.25 1.14
C VAL A 531 8.88 -23.22 0.11
N TYR A 532 9.73 -23.65 -0.81
CA TYR A 532 10.30 -22.84 -1.87
C TYR A 532 10.34 -23.59 -3.21
N CYS A 533 10.41 -22.86 -4.31
CA CYS A 533 10.58 -23.43 -5.64
C CYS A 533 12.07 -23.51 -6.00
N SER A 534 12.55 -24.69 -6.39
CA SER A 534 13.91 -24.89 -6.89
C SER A 534 13.99 -25.01 -8.41
N GLY A 535 12.85 -24.91 -9.10
CA GLY A 535 12.80 -24.87 -10.56
C GLY A 535 13.47 -23.58 -11.05
N ALA A 536 14.42 -23.69 -11.98
CA ALA A 536 15.03 -22.52 -12.59
C ALA A 536 13.96 -21.75 -13.38
N ASP A 537 13.59 -20.57 -12.91
CA ASP A 537 12.93 -19.59 -13.75
C ASP A 537 13.94 -19.17 -14.83
N GLU A 538 13.64 -19.48 -16.11
CA GLU A 538 14.42 -19.03 -17.27
C GLU A 538 14.52 -17.48 -17.39
N LYS A 539 14.03 -16.74 -16.39
CA LYS A 539 14.03 -15.28 -16.34
C LYS A 539 15.11 -14.66 -15.45
N SER A 540 15.99 -15.46 -14.86
CA SER A 540 17.11 -14.96 -14.05
C SER A 540 18.45 -15.11 -14.77
N THR A 541 18.53 -14.66 -16.02
CA THR A 541 19.79 -14.39 -16.72
C THR A 541 19.78 -12.98 -17.26
#